data_cdaf44380fc65ad4a809a5e86ab4dddf
#
_entry.id   cdaf44380fc65ad4a809a5e86ab4dddf
#
_cell.length_a   1.000
_cell.length_b   1.000
_cell.length_c   1.000
_cell.angle_alpha   90.00
_cell.angle_beta   90.00
_cell.angle_gamma   90.00
#
_symmetry.space_group_name_H-M   'P 1'
#
loop_
_entity.id
_entity.type
_entity.pdbx_description
1 polymer ?
#
loop_
_entity_poly.entity_id
_entity_poly.type
_entity_poly.pdbx_seq_one_letter_code
_entity_poly.pdbx_strand_id
1 'polypeptide(L)'
;VAEIVVGVDNPGVPVTSPFIIVLTAAEEAVLTARARSGRTEHRDRLRARIVLAAAAGATNAAIAVELRVCVDTARRWRRQFATERLDGLADRPRTGRPRRFTAVQSAAITALACTLPAETGIPLSRWSSTELATEAVTRGIAETISASTVRRALTRAVIKPWQHRSWIFPRDPNFETKAARVLDLYARTWNGAPLGPDDYVISADEKSQLQALRRRHPGRPAGPGRTRQVEFEYRRGGTLAYFAAYDIHHARVMGTIAPKTGIEPFTDLVTHVMSCEPYASARRVFWVVDNGSSHAGQASIDRMNTTWPSATLVHLPIHASWLNQVEIYFSILQRKAISPVDFADLDALAERILAFQDRYNRAATPFDWTFTRRDLRALLDRIGPPEQPSTLTTAA
;
A
#
# COMPACT_ATOMS: atom_id res chain seq x y z
N VAL A 1 43.75 4.40 35.02
CA VAL A 1 44.94 5.26 34.86
C VAL A 1 45.95 4.39 34.15
N ALA A 2 46.26 4.70 32.89
CA ALA A 2 47.27 3.98 32.10
C ALA A 2 48.62 4.67 32.30
N GLU A 3 49.58 4.00 32.91
CA GLU A 3 50.98 4.47 32.99
C GLU A 3 51.60 4.43 31.58
N ILE A 4 52.07 5.58 31.13
CA ILE A 4 52.86 5.70 29.90
C ILE A 4 54.34 5.54 30.29
N VAL A 5 54.92 4.43 29.94
CA VAL A 5 56.38 4.24 30.06
C VAL A 5 57.04 4.70 28.77
N VAL A 6 57.80 5.81 28.83
CA VAL A 6 58.64 6.30 27.74
C VAL A 6 59.94 5.51 27.73
N GLY A 7 60.11 4.63 26.76
CA GLY A 7 61.31 3.84 26.57
C GLY A 7 62.28 4.53 25.59
N VAL A 8 63.56 4.59 25.92
CA VAL A 8 64.67 5.14 25.13
C VAL A 8 65.03 4.20 23.99
N ASP A 9 65.17 4.72 22.76
CA ASP A 9 65.52 3.97 21.53
C ASP A 9 66.96 3.36 21.66
N ASN A 10 66.98 2.02 21.63
CA ASN A 10 68.22 1.24 21.47
C ASN A 10 68.14 0.47 20.15
N PRO A 11 69.06 0.64 19.16
CA PRO A 11 68.97 0.00 17.85
C PRO A 11 69.33 -1.51 18.00
N GLY A 12 68.30 -2.36 18.02
CA GLY A 12 68.44 -3.82 18.04
C GLY A 12 67.40 -4.54 18.89
N VAL A 13 66.62 -3.84 19.73
CA VAL A 13 65.52 -4.47 20.49
C VAL A 13 64.21 -4.25 19.78
N PRO A 14 63.35 -5.28 19.59
CA PRO A 14 62.02 -5.08 19.01
C PRO A 14 61.26 -4.05 19.85
N VAL A 15 60.95 -2.87 19.30
CA VAL A 15 60.19 -1.81 19.99
C VAL A 15 58.85 -2.39 20.43
N THR A 16 58.72 -2.63 21.72
CA THR A 16 57.47 -3.07 22.34
C THR A 16 56.45 -1.94 22.26
N SER A 17 55.24 -2.26 21.93
CA SER A 17 54.17 -1.24 21.88
C SER A 17 53.97 -0.60 23.27
N PRO A 18 53.84 0.73 23.39
CA PRO A 18 53.52 1.36 24.67
C PRO A 18 52.10 0.99 25.18
N PHE A 19 51.28 0.39 24.32
CA PHE A 19 49.93 0.00 24.67
C PHE A 19 49.90 -1.50 24.99
N ILE A 20 49.94 -1.83 26.27
CA ILE A 20 49.72 -3.22 26.75
C ILE A 20 48.23 -3.48 26.80
N ILE A 21 47.78 -4.57 26.18
CA ILE A 21 46.36 -4.97 26.17
C ILE A 21 46.14 -6.06 27.22
N VAL A 22 45.32 -5.76 28.19
CA VAL A 22 44.79 -6.73 29.17
C VAL A 22 43.28 -6.79 28.95
N LEU A 23 42.76 -7.95 28.66
CA LEU A 23 41.35 -8.17 28.42
C LEU A 23 40.63 -8.60 29.69
N THR A 24 39.42 -8.15 29.89
CA THR A 24 38.48 -8.78 30.83
C THR A 24 37.90 -10.03 30.19
N ALA A 25 37.40 -10.98 31.00
CA ALA A 25 36.76 -12.21 30.49
C ALA A 25 35.61 -11.90 29.53
N ALA A 26 34.84 -10.84 29.80
CA ALA A 26 33.74 -10.40 28.95
C ALA A 26 34.22 -9.86 27.58
N GLU A 27 35.29 -9.06 27.57
CA GLU A 27 35.85 -8.52 26.32
C GLU A 27 36.49 -9.62 25.47
N GLU A 28 37.17 -10.57 26.11
CA GLU A 28 37.78 -11.72 25.44
C GLU A 28 36.69 -12.57 24.77
N ALA A 29 35.59 -12.85 25.47
CA ALA A 29 34.45 -13.56 24.90
C ALA A 29 33.86 -12.87 23.68
N VAL A 30 33.63 -11.54 23.77
CA VAL A 30 33.07 -10.73 22.65
C VAL A 30 34.03 -10.71 21.46
N LEU A 31 35.35 -10.47 21.71
CA LEU A 31 36.34 -10.41 20.64
C LEU A 31 36.55 -11.79 19.97
N THR A 32 36.54 -12.84 20.75
CA THR A 32 36.64 -14.23 20.23
C THR A 32 35.44 -14.57 19.37
N ALA A 33 34.22 -14.23 19.82
CA ALA A 33 33.01 -14.42 19.05
C ALA A 33 33.06 -13.64 17.73
N ARG A 34 33.46 -12.37 17.74
CA ARG A 34 33.64 -11.55 16.53
C ARG A 34 34.70 -12.13 15.59
N ALA A 35 35.82 -12.59 16.11
CA ALA A 35 36.91 -13.16 15.32
C ALA A 35 36.53 -14.46 14.59
N ARG A 36 35.67 -15.30 15.21
CA ARG A 36 35.24 -16.58 14.68
C ARG A 36 34.01 -16.55 13.80
N SER A 37 33.16 -15.57 13.96
CA SER A 37 31.87 -15.47 13.28
C SER A 37 32.02 -15.25 11.76
N GLY A 38 31.44 -16.12 10.96
CA GLY A 38 31.35 -15.96 9.50
C GLY A 38 30.39 -14.84 9.06
N ARG A 39 29.52 -14.35 9.97
CA ARG A 39 28.54 -13.27 9.70
C ARG A 39 29.05 -11.88 10.06
N THR A 40 30.15 -11.79 10.83
CA THR A 40 30.78 -10.52 11.19
C THR A 40 31.50 -9.94 9.97
N GLU A 41 31.36 -8.62 9.74
CA GLU A 41 32.06 -7.92 8.67
C GLU A 41 33.57 -8.14 8.77
N HIS A 42 34.24 -8.28 7.62
CA HIS A 42 35.67 -8.55 7.55
C HIS A 42 36.51 -7.58 8.39
N ARG A 43 36.16 -6.29 8.36
CA ARG A 43 36.86 -5.25 9.13
C ARG A 43 36.75 -5.44 10.65
N ASP A 44 35.58 -5.81 11.15
CA ASP A 44 35.34 -5.99 12.59
C ASP A 44 36.02 -7.27 13.09
N ARG A 45 35.97 -8.32 12.27
CA ARG A 45 36.72 -9.56 12.53
C ARG A 45 38.22 -9.30 12.57
N LEU A 46 38.75 -8.51 11.64
CA LEU A 46 40.15 -8.16 11.58
C LEU A 46 40.59 -7.35 12.82
N ARG A 47 39.81 -6.36 13.24
CA ARG A 47 40.06 -5.55 14.45
C ARG A 47 40.05 -6.42 15.71
N ALA A 48 39.10 -7.33 15.82
CA ALA A 48 39.04 -8.27 16.93
C ALA A 48 40.31 -9.18 16.98
N ARG A 49 40.76 -9.68 15.84
CA ARG A 49 41.99 -10.51 15.77
C ARG A 49 43.23 -9.70 16.12
N ILE A 50 43.35 -8.44 15.70
CA ILE A 50 44.47 -7.57 16.08
C ILE A 50 44.54 -7.42 17.61
N VAL A 51 43.40 -7.17 18.26
CA VAL A 51 43.35 -6.97 19.72
C VAL A 51 43.66 -8.26 20.47
N LEU A 52 43.09 -9.39 20.03
CA LEU A 52 43.37 -10.69 20.63
C LEU A 52 44.85 -11.06 20.53
N ALA A 53 45.47 -10.86 19.36
CA ALA A 53 46.91 -11.12 19.19
C ALA A 53 47.76 -10.17 20.02
N ALA A 54 47.33 -8.90 20.17
CA ALA A 54 48.00 -7.91 21.03
C ALA A 54 47.90 -8.28 22.53
N ALA A 55 46.77 -8.84 22.96
CA ALA A 55 46.57 -9.33 24.34
C ALA A 55 47.43 -10.60 24.61
N ALA A 56 47.63 -11.44 23.59
CA ALA A 56 48.57 -12.58 23.66
C ALA A 56 50.04 -12.16 23.63
N GLY A 57 50.36 -10.86 23.67
CA GLY A 57 51.75 -10.37 23.74
C GLY A 57 52.43 -10.18 22.38
N ALA A 58 51.73 -10.36 21.25
CA ALA A 58 52.35 -10.19 19.93
C ALA A 58 52.75 -8.72 19.67
N THR A 59 53.90 -8.54 19.01
CA THR A 59 54.35 -7.22 18.55
C THR A 59 53.52 -6.73 17.38
N ASN A 60 53.47 -5.39 17.18
CA ASN A 60 52.72 -4.82 16.05
C ASN A 60 53.20 -5.33 14.67
N ALA A 61 54.54 -5.63 14.56
CA ALA A 61 55.10 -6.20 13.35
C ALA A 61 54.65 -7.65 13.14
N ALA A 62 54.64 -8.49 14.20
CA ALA A 62 54.16 -9.85 14.12
C ALA A 62 52.67 -9.93 13.75
N ILE A 63 51.84 -9.10 14.36
CA ILE A 63 50.41 -8.93 14.05
C ILE A 63 50.22 -8.53 12.58
N ALA A 64 51.03 -7.60 12.10
CA ALA A 64 50.92 -7.13 10.72
C ALA A 64 51.22 -8.23 9.70
N VAL A 65 52.25 -9.04 9.95
CA VAL A 65 52.59 -10.19 9.11
C VAL A 65 51.51 -11.28 9.17
N GLU A 66 51.09 -11.69 10.36
CA GLU A 66 50.08 -12.73 10.55
C GLU A 66 48.76 -12.38 9.87
N LEU A 67 48.27 -11.15 10.06
CA LEU A 67 46.98 -10.72 9.58
C LEU A 67 47.03 -10.04 8.20
N ARG A 68 48.19 -9.96 7.59
CA ARG A 68 48.46 -9.34 6.27
C ARG A 68 47.94 -7.90 6.19
N VAL A 69 48.28 -7.11 7.21
CA VAL A 69 47.95 -5.66 7.26
C VAL A 69 49.24 -4.86 7.42
N CYS A 70 49.19 -3.53 7.22
CA CYS A 70 50.33 -2.70 7.53
C CYS A 70 50.50 -2.55 9.06
N VAL A 71 51.74 -2.32 9.51
CA VAL A 71 52.08 -2.19 10.93
C VAL A 71 51.28 -1.01 11.57
N ASP A 72 51.06 0.05 10.84
CA ASP A 72 50.27 1.20 11.32
C ASP A 72 48.80 0.86 11.57
N THR A 73 48.25 -0.11 10.81
CA THR A 73 46.87 -0.61 11.07
C THR A 73 46.82 -1.39 12.37
N ALA A 74 47.80 -2.25 12.63
CA ALA A 74 47.91 -2.98 13.90
C ALA A 74 48.11 -2.00 15.08
N ARG A 75 49.04 -1.04 14.94
CA ARG A 75 49.31 0.01 15.93
C ARG A 75 48.08 0.86 16.23
N ARG A 76 47.37 1.28 15.21
CA ARG A 76 46.17 2.11 15.32
C ARG A 76 45.07 1.42 16.12
N TRP A 77 44.72 0.17 15.77
CA TRP A 77 43.61 -0.54 16.43
C TRP A 77 43.99 -0.99 17.84
N ARG A 78 45.27 -1.33 18.08
CA ARG A 78 45.78 -1.61 19.42
C ARG A 78 45.63 -0.37 20.31
N ARG A 79 46.04 0.83 19.83
CA ARG A 79 45.88 2.09 20.55
C ARG A 79 44.42 2.43 20.80
N GLN A 80 43.57 2.33 19.79
CA GLN A 80 42.13 2.64 19.95
C GLN A 80 41.47 1.75 20.99
N PHE A 81 41.76 0.45 20.99
CA PHE A 81 41.26 -0.44 22.01
C PHE A 81 41.83 -0.12 23.39
N ALA A 82 43.09 0.17 23.52
CA ALA A 82 43.69 0.56 24.80
C ALA A 82 43.04 1.79 25.41
N THR A 83 42.59 2.76 24.55
CA THR A 83 42.01 4.03 24.98
C THR A 83 40.49 3.94 25.19
N GLU A 84 39.76 3.26 24.30
CA GLU A 84 38.30 3.30 24.25
C GLU A 84 37.66 1.90 24.34
N ARG A 85 38.45 0.88 24.63
CA ARG A 85 37.99 -0.53 24.76
C ARG A 85 37.21 -1.00 23.51
N LEU A 86 36.12 -1.75 23.70
CA LEU A 86 35.29 -2.30 22.61
C LEU A 86 34.67 -1.22 21.71
N ASP A 87 34.36 -0.04 22.26
CA ASP A 87 33.79 1.10 21.51
C ASP A 87 34.81 1.69 20.53
N GLY A 88 36.10 1.65 20.88
CA GLY A 88 37.21 2.09 20.01
C GLY A 88 37.32 1.25 18.72
N LEU A 89 36.73 0.06 18.67
CA LEU A 89 36.71 -0.76 17.48
C LEU A 89 35.57 -0.44 16.50
N ALA A 90 34.66 0.44 16.88
CA ALA A 90 33.60 0.91 15.98
C ALA A 90 34.12 1.93 14.95
N ASP A 91 33.48 1.98 13.79
CA ASP A 91 33.79 3.03 12.81
C ASP A 91 33.29 4.38 13.30
N ARG A 92 34.16 5.36 13.32
CA ARG A 92 33.78 6.73 13.62
C ARG A 92 33.05 7.36 12.43
N PRO A 93 32.00 8.17 12.66
CA PRO A 93 31.36 8.92 11.61
C PRO A 93 32.37 9.75 10.84
N ARG A 94 32.34 9.66 9.54
CA ARG A 94 33.17 10.52 8.68
C ARG A 94 32.35 11.73 8.27
N THR A 95 32.99 12.91 8.25
CA THR A 95 32.35 14.17 7.84
C THR A 95 31.75 14.14 6.44
N GLY A 96 32.20 13.20 5.58
CA GLY A 96 31.74 13.08 4.21
C GLY A 96 32.02 14.30 3.35
N ARG A 97 31.43 14.36 2.17
CA ARG A 97 31.52 15.52 1.29
C ARG A 97 30.62 16.64 1.85
N PRO A 98 31.11 17.89 1.97
CA PRO A 98 30.29 19.03 2.39
C PRO A 98 28.98 19.12 1.54
N ARG A 99 27.88 19.50 2.18
CA ARG A 99 26.62 19.71 1.48
C ARG A 99 26.74 20.92 0.55
N ARG A 100 26.46 20.74 -0.72
CA ARG A 100 26.47 21.82 -1.72
C ARG A 100 25.31 22.80 -1.53
N PHE A 101 24.16 22.31 -1.05
CA PHE A 101 22.94 23.09 -0.84
C PHE A 101 22.72 23.34 0.64
N THR A 102 22.38 24.57 0.99
CA THR A 102 22.06 24.98 2.36
C THR A 102 20.73 24.38 2.83
N ALA A 103 20.48 24.41 4.12
CA ALA A 103 19.19 23.98 4.68
C ALA A 103 18.03 24.85 4.14
N VAL A 104 18.27 26.17 3.97
CA VAL A 104 17.28 27.12 3.42
C VAL A 104 16.94 26.77 1.98
N GLN A 105 17.94 26.55 1.13
CA GLN A 105 17.69 26.13 -0.27
C GLN A 105 16.93 24.80 -0.34
N SER A 106 17.27 23.84 0.50
CA SER A 106 16.57 22.56 0.56
C SER A 106 15.10 22.73 0.99
N ALA A 107 14.84 23.58 1.98
CA ALA A 107 13.49 23.91 2.44
C ALA A 107 12.68 24.63 1.35
N ALA A 108 13.28 25.57 0.63
CA ALA A 108 12.63 26.30 -0.46
C ALA A 108 12.24 25.37 -1.62
N ILE A 109 13.10 24.41 -1.99
CA ILE A 109 12.77 23.38 -3.00
C ILE A 109 11.63 22.49 -2.51
N THR A 110 11.61 22.14 -1.23
CA THR A 110 10.55 21.35 -0.62
C THR A 110 9.22 22.11 -0.62
N ALA A 111 9.23 23.40 -0.25
CA ALA A 111 8.05 24.26 -0.30
C ALA A 111 7.49 24.39 -1.73
N LEU A 112 8.36 24.63 -2.71
CA LEU A 112 7.98 24.67 -4.12
C LEU A 112 7.32 23.35 -4.57
N ALA A 113 7.85 22.22 -4.15
CA ALA A 113 7.28 20.91 -4.48
C ALA A 113 5.90 20.65 -3.85
N CYS A 114 5.55 21.34 -2.77
CA CYS A 114 4.25 21.27 -2.11
C CYS A 114 3.21 22.25 -2.69
N THR A 115 3.63 23.21 -3.51
CA THR A 115 2.74 24.14 -4.20
C THR A 115 2.31 23.53 -5.52
N LEU A 116 1.04 23.70 -5.90
CA LEU A 116 0.59 23.25 -7.22
C LEU A 116 1.21 24.11 -8.33
N PRO A 117 1.68 23.52 -9.45
CA PRO A 117 2.26 24.29 -10.56
C PRO A 117 1.33 25.39 -11.06
N ALA A 118 0.03 25.13 -11.19
CA ALA A 118 -0.96 26.08 -11.64
C ALA A 118 -1.07 27.34 -10.73
N GLU A 119 -0.90 27.18 -9.41
CA GLU A 119 -0.86 28.30 -8.45
C GLU A 119 0.35 29.22 -8.67
N THR A 120 1.34 28.74 -9.38
CA THR A 120 2.56 29.49 -9.71
C THR A 120 2.55 30.02 -11.15
N GLY A 121 1.41 29.91 -11.86
CA GLY A 121 1.24 30.37 -13.25
C GLY A 121 1.80 29.38 -14.29
N ILE A 122 2.24 28.18 -13.87
CA ILE A 122 2.79 27.17 -14.77
C ILE A 122 1.67 26.20 -15.18
N PRO A 123 1.41 25.98 -16.48
CA PRO A 123 0.30 25.18 -16.97
C PRO A 123 0.57 23.66 -16.84
N LEU A 124 0.88 23.21 -15.64
CA LEU A 124 1.12 21.80 -15.30
C LEU A 124 0.19 21.38 -14.16
N SER A 125 -0.24 20.12 -14.15
CA SER A 125 -1.05 19.55 -13.08
C SER A 125 -0.21 19.03 -11.90
N ARG A 126 1.07 18.80 -12.09
CA ARG A 126 2.01 18.25 -11.09
C ARG A 126 3.45 18.51 -11.46
N TRP A 127 4.32 18.50 -10.45
CA TRP A 127 5.75 18.65 -10.63
C TRP A 127 6.45 17.33 -10.95
N SER A 128 7.35 17.32 -11.91
CA SER A 128 8.43 16.34 -12.01
C SER A 128 9.70 16.88 -11.34
N SER A 129 10.65 15.98 -11.07
CA SER A 129 11.94 16.42 -10.51
C SER A 129 12.75 17.29 -11.46
N THR A 130 12.54 17.18 -12.77
CA THR A 130 13.19 18.00 -13.78
C THR A 130 12.63 19.41 -13.79
N GLU A 131 11.31 19.52 -13.82
CA GLU A 131 10.62 20.81 -13.77
C GLU A 131 10.93 21.57 -12.49
N LEU A 132 10.92 20.89 -11.34
CA LEU A 132 11.34 21.50 -10.06
C LEU A 132 12.80 21.98 -10.08
N ALA A 133 13.70 21.26 -10.75
CA ALA A 133 15.09 21.70 -10.89
C ALA A 133 15.19 22.97 -11.73
N THR A 134 14.47 23.03 -12.85
CA THR A 134 14.39 24.22 -13.71
C THR A 134 13.79 25.39 -12.95
N GLU A 135 12.67 25.19 -12.31
CA GLU A 135 11.95 26.23 -11.58
C GLU A 135 12.75 26.75 -10.37
N ALA A 136 13.48 25.88 -9.66
CA ALA A 136 14.36 26.29 -8.58
C ALA A 136 15.49 27.22 -9.06
N VAL A 137 15.97 27.03 -10.28
CA VAL A 137 16.97 27.94 -10.90
C VAL A 137 16.28 29.24 -11.33
N THR A 138 15.14 29.17 -12.00
CA THR A 138 14.37 30.35 -12.45
C THR A 138 14.03 31.28 -11.30
N ARG A 139 13.68 30.72 -10.13
CA ARG A 139 13.36 31.50 -8.92
C ARG A 139 14.58 31.92 -8.09
N GLY A 140 15.78 31.64 -8.55
CA GLY A 140 17.00 31.97 -7.83
C GLY A 140 17.21 31.20 -6.52
N ILE A 141 16.48 30.09 -6.29
CA ILE A 141 16.68 29.24 -5.11
C ILE A 141 18.05 28.57 -5.16
N ALA A 142 18.51 28.23 -6.34
CA ALA A 142 19.84 27.68 -6.58
C ALA A 142 20.37 28.15 -7.92
N GLU A 143 21.66 28.47 -8.00
CA GLU A 143 22.31 28.84 -9.26
C GLU A 143 22.28 27.69 -10.27
N THR A 144 22.53 26.48 -9.82
CA THR A 144 22.39 25.24 -10.59
C THR A 144 21.97 24.09 -9.71
N ILE A 145 21.04 23.26 -10.16
CA ILE A 145 20.63 22.03 -9.46
C ILE A 145 20.20 20.97 -10.45
N SER A 146 20.56 19.71 -10.21
CA SER A 146 20.11 18.59 -11.06
C SER A 146 18.81 17.97 -10.55
N ALA A 147 18.02 17.40 -11.44
CA ALA A 147 16.82 16.64 -11.13
C ALA A 147 17.08 15.49 -10.12
N SER A 148 18.26 14.85 -10.20
CA SER A 148 18.65 13.80 -9.24
C SER A 148 18.89 14.35 -7.83
N THR A 149 19.37 15.56 -7.69
CA THR A 149 19.55 16.25 -6.39
C THR A 149 18.19 16.62 -5.80
N VAL A 150 17.28 17.17 -6.62
CA VAL A 150 15.88 17.44 -6.23
C VAL A 150 15.21 16.15 -5.75
N ARG A 151 15.30 15.08 -6.53
CA ARG A 151 14.71 13.78 -6.15
C ARG A 151 15.22 13.28 -4.80
N ARG A 152 16.54 13.36 -4.55
CA ARG A 152 17.13 12.98 -3.26
C ARG A 152 16.65 13.86 -2.10
N ALA A 153 16.48 15.16 -2.33
CA ALA A 153 15.93 16.07 -1.33
C ALA A 153 14.49 15.72 -0.99
N LEU A 154 13.63 15.51 -2.00
CA LEU A 154 12.23 15.13 -1.83
C LEU A 154 12.07 13.74 -1.20
N THR A 155 12.94 12.78 -1.54
CA THR A 155 12.93 11.45 -0.91
C THR A 155 13.20 11.54 0.59
N ARG A 156 14.17 12.37 1.01
CA ARG A 156 14.44 12.62 2.45
C ARG A 156 13.27 13.30 3.15
N ALA A 157 12.58 14.19 2.47
CA ALA A 157 11.40 14.89 2.98
C ALA A 157 10.11 14.05 2.88
N VAL A 158 10.17 12.83 2.29
CA VAL A 158 9.02 11.93 2.05
C VAL A 158 7.94 12.60 1.19
N ILE A 159 8.32 13.50 0.28
CA ILE A 159 7.42 14.23 -0.61
C ILE A 159 7.49 13.66 -2.02
N LYS A 160 6.33 13.42 -2.62
CA LYS A 160 6.17 12.84 -3.97
C LYS A 160 5.18 13.67 -4.80
N PRO A 161 5.56 14.86 -5.29
CA PRO A 161 4.63 15.78 -5.97
C PRO A 161 4.12 15.26 -7.32
N TRP A 162 4.74 14.21 -7.86
CA TRP A 162 4.29 13.51 -9.07
C TRP A 162 3.22 12.45 -8.80
N GLN A 163 2.90 12.14 -7.53
CA GLN A 163 1.86 11.19 -7.13
C GLN A 163 0.65 11.94 -6.61
N HIS A 164 -0.52 11.48 -7.03
CA HIS A 164 -1.79 11.88 -6.43
C HIS A 164 -2.58 10.65 -6.03
N ARG A 165 -3.42 10.80 -5.04
CA ARG A 165 -4.44 9.81 -4.67
C ARG A 165 -5.77 10.52 -4.71
N SER A 166 -6.74 9.89 -5.35
CA SER A 166 -8.13 10.33 -5.21
C SER A 166 -8.56 10.12 -3.77
N TRP A 167 -9.23 11.09 -3.20
CA TRP A 167 -9.92 10.97 -1.93
C TRP A 167 -11.33 11.53 -2.09
N ILE A 168 -12.27 10.99 -1.34
CA ILE A 168 -13.66 11.39 -1.42
C ILE A 168 -14.01 12.08 -0.10
N PHE A 169 -14.48 13.31 -0.20
CA PHE A 169 -15.08 14.00 0.93
C PHE A 169 -16.53 13.52 1.05
N PRO A 170 -16.99 13.09 2.25
CA PRO A 170 -18.38 12.70 2.46
C PRO A 170 -19.33 13.89 2.21
N ARG A 171 -20.09 13.84 1.09
CA ARG A 171 -21.07 14.87 0.74
C ARG A 171 -22.47 14.54 1.24
N ASP A 172 -22.73 13.30 1.62
CA ASP A 172 -24.01 12.88 2.19
C ASP A 172 -24.13 13.43 3.62
N PRO A 173 -25.13 14.28 3.93
CA PRO A 173 -25.30 14.81 5.29
C PRO A 173 -25.56 13.69 6.33
N ASN A 174 -26.04 12.53 5.89
CA ASN A 174 -26.29 11.36 6.72
C ASN A 174 -25.22 10.26 6.54
N PHE A 175 -24.02 10.64 6.08
CA PHE A 175 -22.97 9.67 5.74
C PHE A 175 -22.67 8.70 6.89
N GLU A 176 -22.40 9.24 8.08
CA GLU A 176 -22.05 8.44 9.24
C GLU A 176 -23.17 7.48 9.60
N THR A 177 -24.41 7.98 9.68
CA THR A 177 -25.58 7.17 10.06
C THR A 177 -25.83 6.04 9.08
N LYS A 178 -25.78 6.30 7.76
CA LYS A 178 -25.97 5.29 6.74
C LYS A 178 -24.83 4.27 6.71
N ALA A 179 -23.57 4.73 6.73
CA ALA A 179 -22.42 3.86 6.78
C ALA A 179 -22.40 2.97 8.03
N ALA A 180 -22.69 3.55 9.19
CA ALA A 180 -22.78 2.81 10.44
C ALA A 180 -23.84 1.70 10.39
N ARG A 181 -25.02 1.99 9.82
CA ARG A 181 -26.11 1.02 9.66
C ARG A 181 -25.69 -0.17 8.79
N VAL A 182 -24.97 0.09 7.70
CA VAL A 182 -24.45 -0.97 6.83
C VAL A 182 -23.38 -1.81 7.54
N LEU A 183 -22.47 -1.15 8.27
CA LEU A 183 -21.44 -1.86 9.06
C LEU A 183 -22.03 -2.71 10.19
N ASP A 184 -23.15 -2.27 10.77
CA ASP A 184 -23.89 -3.08 11.74
C ASP A 184 -24.41 -4.37 11.11
N LEU A 185 -25.02 -4.29 9.92
CA LEU A 185 -25.47 -5.49 9.20
C LEU A 185 -24.31 -6.44 8.91
N TYR A 186 -23.15 -5.90 8.53
CA TYR A 186 -21.95 -6.71 8.29
C TYR A 186 -21.43 -7.37 9.57
N ALA A 187 -21.62 -6.73 10.71
CA ALA A 187 -21.34 -7.28 12.05
C ALA A 187 -22.50 -8.14 12.61
N ARG A 188 -23.50 -8.50 11.78
CA ARG A 188 -24.70 -9.25 12.18
C ARG A 188 -25.54 -8.59 13.28
N THR A 189 -25.69 -7.28 13.22
CA THR A 189 -26.56 -6.53 14.14
C THR A 189 -27.51 -5.60 13.38
N TRP A 190 -28.67 -5.32 13.95
CA TRP A 190 -29.65 -4.37 13.45
C TRP A 190 -30.34 -3.64 14.60
N ASN A 191 -30.29 -2.31 14.61
CA ASN A 191 -30.84 -1.48 15.69
C ASN A 191 -30.39 -1.93 17.10
N GLY A 192 -29.12 -2.32 17.23
CA GLY A 192 -28.53 -2.76 18.50
C GLY A 192 -28.84 -4.21 18.90
N ALA A 193 -29.65 -4.94 18.14
CA ALA A 193 -29.97 -6.35 18.41
C ALA A 193 -29.23 -7.27 17.41
N PRO A 194 -28.76 -8.47 17.83
CA PRO A 194 -28.18 -9.45 16.93
C PRO A 194 -29.18 -9.92 15.86
N LEU A 195 -28.70 -10.21 14.64
CA LEU A 195 -29.47 -10.85 13.61
C LEU A 195 -29.70 -12.32 13.96
N GLY A 196 -30.93 -12.79 13.75
CA GLY A 196 -31.30 -14.20 13.92
C GLY A 196 -30.78 -15.09 12.78
N PRO A 197 -30.98 -16.41 12.90
CA PRO A 197 -30.57 -17.36 11.85
C PRO A 197 -31.33 -17.17 10.53
N ASP A 198 -32.57 -16.68 10.59
CA ASP A 198 -33.44 -16.45 9.41
C ASP A 198 -33.38 -14.99 8.93
N ASP A 199 -32.38 -14.22 9.35
CA ASP A 199 -32.08 -12.87 8.86
C ASP A 199 -30.88 -12.93 7.93
N TYR A 200 -31.06 -12.47 6.68
CA TYR A 200 -30.02 -12.48 5.63
C TYR A 200 -29.63 -11.07 5.27
N VAL A 201 -28.38 -10.91 4.85
CA VAL A 201 -27.86 -9.62 4.41
C VAL A 201 -27.24 -9.79 3.01
N ILE A 202 -27.84 -9.13 2.05
CA ILE A 202 -27.47 -9.15 0.65
C ILE A 202 -26.88 -7.80 0.27
N SER A 203 -25.71 -7.81 -0.35
CA SER A 203 -25.09 -6.69 -1.01
C SER A 203 -25.39 -6.82 -2.51
N ALA A 204 -26.08 -5.86 -3.09
CA ALA A 204 -26.52 -5.93 -4.48
C ALA A 204 -26.09 -4.70 -5.28
N ASP A 205 -25.81 -4.91 -6.56
CA ASP A 205 -25.43 -3.86 -7.50
C ASP A 205 -25.49 -4.38 -8.95
N GLU A 206 -25.30 -3.48 -9.92
CA GLU A 206 -25.17 -3.83 -11.31
C GLU A 206 -23.78 -3.52 -11.89
N LYS A 207 -23.18 -4.50 -12.55
CA LYS A 207 -22.02 -4.32 -13.39
C LYS A 207 -22.45 -4.04 -14.81
N SER A 208 -22.54 -2.76 -15.12
CA SER A 208 -22.98 -2.26 -16.43
C SER A 208 -21.87 -2.31 -17.48
N GLN A 209 -22.24 -2.18 -18.76
CA GLN A 209 -21.33 -2.01 -19.90
C GLN A 209 -20.29 -3.15 -20.04
N LEU A 210 -20.65 -4.36 -19.68
CA LEU A 210 -19.83 -5.53 -19.96
C LEU A 210 -19.82 -5.78 -21.46
N GLN A 211 -18.64 -5.75 -22.08
CA GLN A 211 -18.49 -5.81 -23.53
C GLN A 211 -18.05 -7.20 -23.99
N ALA A 212 -18.73 -7.73 -25.00
CA ALA A 212 -18.21 -8.86 -25.76
C ALA A 212 -17.07 -8.36 -26.68
N LEU A 213 -15.83 -8.50 -26.22
CA LEU A 213 -14.64 -8.11 -26.97
C LEU A 213 -14.11 -9.30 -27.78
N ARG A 214 -13.77 -9.09 -29.04
CA ARG A 214 -13.13 -10.07 -29.91
C ARG A 214 -11.89 -9.47 -30.56
N ARG A 215 -10.72 -10.04 -30.26
CA ARG A 215 -9.46 -9.59 -30.85
C ARG A 215 -9.40 -10.01 -32.30
N ARG A 216 -8.65 -9.25 -33.09
CA ARG A 216 -8.46 -9.51 -34.53
C ARG A 216 -7.54 -10.70 -34.76
N HIS A 217 -6.52 -10.86 -33.91
CA HIS A 217 -5.56 -11.96 -33.98
C HIS A 217 -5.54 -12.76 -32.66
N PRO A 218 -5.24 -14.05 -32.70
CA PRO A 218 -5.17 -14.87 -31.51
C PRO A 218 -3.99 -14.42 -30.61
N GLY A 219 -4.23 -14.44 -29.30
CA GLY A 219 -3.17 -14.19 -28.31
C GLY A 219 -2.10 -15.30 -28.32
N ARG A 220 -0.93 -15.00 -27.77
CA ARG A 220 0.15 -15.97 -27.60
C ARG A 220 0.19 -16.48 -26.16
N PRO A 221 0.23 -17.80 -25.93
CA PRO A 221 0.31 -18.34 -24.58
C PRO A 221 1.62 -17.96 -23.88
N ALA A 222 1.61 -18.02 -22.55
CA ALA A 222 2.82 -17.90 -21.75
C ALA A 222 3.80 -19.05 -22.07
N GLY A 223 5.09 -18.79 -21.98
CA GLY A 223 6.16 -19.76 -22.21
C GLY A 223 7.44 -19.36 -21.45
N PRO A 224 8.51 -20.15 -21.54
CA PRO A 224 9.76 -19.85 -20.85
C PRO A 224 10.27 -18.43 -21.20
N GLY A 225 10.47 -17.59 -20.17
CA GLY A 225 10.92 -16.20 -20.35
C GLY A 225 9.92 -15.25 -21.03
N ARG A 226 8.67 -15.69 -21.26
CA ARG A 226 7.64 -14.91 -21.95
C ARG A 226 6.30 -14.97 -21.21
N THR A 227 5.75 -13.81 -20.86
CA THR A 227 4.38 -13.69 -20.36
C THR A 227 3.37 -13.93 -21.49
N ARG A 228 2.11 -14.28 -21.13
CA ARG A 228 1.00 -14.33 -22.08
C ARG A 228 0.88 -12.98 -22.78
N GLN A 229 0.79 -13.00 -24.10
CA GLN A 229 0.57 -11.82 -24.94
C GLN A 229 -0.87 -11.83 -25.45
N VAL A 230 -1.54 -10.71 -25.33
CA VAL A 230 -2.90 -10.49 -25.77
C VAL A 230 -2.89 -9.32 -26.74
N GLU A 231 -3.53 -9.47 -27.89
CA GLU A 231 -3.56 -8.41 -28.88
C GLU A 231 -4.26 -7.16 -28.33
N PHE A 232 -3.76 -6.01 -28.71
CA PHE A 232 -4.30 -4.71 -28.32
C PHE A 232 -5.59 -4.37 -29.08
N GLU A 233 -5.68 -4.67 -30.38
CA GLU A 233 -6.83 -4.34 -31.21
C GLU A 233 -7.97 -5.33 -31.03
N TYR A 234 -9.18 -4.82 -30.89
CA TYR A 234 -10.38 -5.62 -30.73
C TYR A 234 -11.59 -5.02 -31.44
N ARG A 235 -12.55 -5.86 -31.77
CA ARG A 235 -13.91 -5.46 -32.20
C ARG A 235 -14.85 -5.58 -31.02
N ARG A 236 -15.83 -4.67 -30.95
CA ARG A 236 -16.88 -4.68 -29.93
C ARG A 236 -18.10 -5.43 -30.48
N GLY A 237 -18.58 -6.42 -29.75
CA GLY A 237 -19.76 -7.23 -30.07
C GLY A 237 -21.03 -6.82 -29.33
N GLY A 238 -21.06 -5.63 -28.76
CA GLY A 238 -22.17 -5.14 -27.95
C GLY A 238 -21.88 -5.15 -26.44
N THR A 239 -22.86 -4.75 -25.66
CA THR A 239 -22.78 -4.66 -24.19
C THR A 239 -23.98 -5.32 -23.52
N LEU A 240 -23.76 -5.86 -22.33
CA LEU A 240 -24.81 -6.32 -21.42
C LEU A 240 -24.56 -5.78 -19.99
N ALA A 241 -25.55 -5.91 -19.14
CA ALA A 241 -25.46 -5.65 -17.70
C ALA A 241 -25.64 -6.96 -16.93
N TYR A 242 -24.84 -7.13 -15.89
CA TYR A 242 -24.97 -8.23 -14.95
C TYR A 242 -25.37 -7.66 -13.60
N PHE A 243 -26.53 -8.05 -13.12
CA PHE A 243 -27.04 -7.73 -11.79
C PHE A 243 -26.67 -8.86 -10.85
N ALA A 244 -26.09 -8.56 -9.71
CA ALA A 244 -25.68 -9.56 -8.73
C ALA A 244 -26.11 -9.18 -7.31
N ALA A 245 -26.56 -10.19 -6.60
CA ALA A 245 -26.92 -10.20 -5.19
C ALA A 245 -25.93 -11.12 -4.46
N TYR A 246 -25.11 -10.58 -3.59
CA TYR A 246 -24.11 -11.31 -2.81
C TYR A 246 -24.56 -11.43 -1.36
N ASP A 247 -24.88 -12.65 -0.91
CA ASP A 247 -25.11 -12.95 0.51
C ASP A 247 -23.77 -12.90 1.23
N ILE A 248 -23.59 -11.88 2.04
CA ILE A 248 -22.29 -11.56 2.63
C ILE A 248 -21.83 -12.54 3.72
N HIS A 249 -22.77 -13.22 4.37
CA HIS A 249 -22.45 -14.15 5.45
C HIS A 249 -22.33 -15.60 4.97
N HIS A 250 -22.93 -15.94 3.83
CA HIS A 250 -22.89 -17.29 3.24
C HIS A 250 -22.04 -17.36 1.97
N ALA A 251 -21.48 -16.23 1.51
CA ALA A 251 -20.67 -16.13 0.30
C ALA A 251 -21.36 -16.62 -0.97
N ARG A 252 -22.68 -16.52 -1.03
CA ARG A 252 -23.49 -16.97 -2.17
C ARG A 252 -23.80 -15.80 -3.09
N VAL A 253 -23.58 -15.96 -4.37
CA VAL A 253 -23.95 -14.99 -5.40
C VAL A 253 -25.13 -15.52 -6.20
N MET A 254 -26.11 -14.70 -6.40
CA MET A 254 -27.21 -14.91 -7.33
C MET A 254 -27.28 -13.73 -8.28
N GLY A 255 -27.43 -13.97 -9.57
CA GLY A 255 -27.43 -12.86 -10.53
C GLY A 255 -28.20 -13.15 -11.79
N THR A 256 -28.55 -12.06 -12.46
CA THR A 256 -29.31 -12.06 -13.72
C THR A 256 -28.60 -11.22 -14.77
N ILE A 257 -28.79 -11.57 -16.04
CA ILE A 257 -28.25 -10.82 -17.18
C ILE A 257 -29.36 -10.01 -17.82
N ALA A 258 -29.06 -8.77 -18.16
CA ALA A 258 -29.98 -7.90 -18.87
C ALA A 258 -29.27 -7.12 -19.99
N PRO A 259 -29.96 -6.67 -21.03
CA PRO A 259 -29.37 -5.87 -22.12
C PRO A 259 -28.97 -4.47 -21.66
N LYS A 260 -29.61 -3.95 -20.61
CA LYS A 260 -29.36 -2.60 -20.03
C LYS A 260 -29.68 -2.58 -18.54
N THR A 261 -29.19 -1.55 -17.85
CA THR A 261 -29.59 -1.28 -16.46
C THR A 261 -30.99 -0.65 -16.39
N GLY A 262 -31.63 -0.74 -15.23
CA GLY A 262 -32.94 -0.13 -14.99
C GLY A 262 -33.70 -0.78 -13.84
N ILE A 263 -34.88 -0.25 -13.59
CA ILE A 263 -35.78 -0.70 -12.50
C ILE A 263 -36.26 -2.14 -12.72
N GLU A 264 -36.68 -2.47 -13.93
CA GLU A 264 -37.19 -3.80 -14.28
C GLU A 264 -36.13 -4.90 -14.06
N PRO A 265 -34.90 -4.82 -14.64
CA PRO A 265 -33.87 -5.82 -14.40
C PRO A 265 -33.45 -5.95 -12.92
N PHE A 266 -33.46 -4.86 -12.16
CA PHE A 266 -33.23 -4.93 -10.72
C PHE A 266 -34.38 -5.65 -10.01
N THR A 267 -35.62 -5.38 -10.39
CA THR A 267 -36.80 -6.08 -9.85
C THR A 267 -36.74 -7.59 -10.17
N ASP A 268 -36.29 -7.95 -11.36
CA ASP A 268 -36.10 -9.35 -11.78
C ASP A 268 -35.04 -10.04 -10.89
N LEU A 269 -33.93 -9.36 -10.60
CA LEU A 269 -32.93 -9.87 -9.65
C LEU A 269 -33.55 -10.10 -8.26
N VAL A 270 -34.28 -9.12 -7.74
CA VAL A 270 -34.92 -9.25 -6.42
C VAL A 270 -35.92 -10.40 -6.43
N THR A 271 -36.75 -10.49 -7.45
CA THR A 271 -37.71 -11.58 -7.62
C THR A 271 -37.03 -12.96 -7.68
N HIS A 272 -35.95 -13.06 -8.47
CA HIS A 272 -35.17 -14.28 -8.55
C HIS A 272 -34.60 -14.71 -7.17
N VAL A 273 -34.04 -13.81 -6.42
CA VAL A 273 -33.49 -14.10 -5.09
C VAL A 273 -34.59 -14.44 -4.09
N MET A 274 -35.61 -13.59 -3.99
CA MET A 274 -36.68 -13.72 -2.99
C MET A 274 -37.62 -14.92 -3.26
N SER A 275 -37.54 -15.50 -4.44
CA SER A 275 -38.29 -16.74 -4.79
C SER A 275 -37.48 -18.02 -4.51
N CYS A 276 -36.24 -17.91 -4.11
CA CYS A 276 -35.34 -19.04 -3.81
C CYS A 276 -35.15 -19.22 -2.32
N GLU A 277 -35.05 -20.47 -1.85
CA GLU A 277 -34.61 -20.77 -0.50
C GLU A 277 -33.10 -20.46 -0.31
N PRO A 278 -32.73 -19.97 0.85
CA PRO A 278 -33.51 -19.76 2.08
C PRO A 278 -34.20 -18.38 2.18
N TYR A 279 -34.11 -17.52 1.15
CA TYR A 279 -34.62 -16.15 1.19
C TYR A 279 -36.14 -16.07 1.09
N ALA A 280 -36.77 -17.05 0.41
CA ALA A 280 -38.20 -17.13 0.26
C ALA A 280 -38.94 -17.31 1.61
N SER A 281 -38.38 -18.11 2.49
CA SER A 281 -38.91 -18.36 3.85
C SER A 281 -38.27 -17.47 4.94
N ALA A 282 -37.36 -16.55 4.57
CA ALA A 282 -36.63 -15.72 5.49
C ALA A 282 -37.52 -14.77 6.28
N ARG A 283 -37.23 -14.58 7.57
CA ARG A 283 -37.90 -13.58 8.40
C ARG A 283 -37.63 -12.18 7.87
N ARG A 284 -36.37 -11.89 7.51
CA ARG A 284 -35.93 -10.62 6.92
C ARG A 284 -34.76 -10.82 5.99
N VAL A 285 -34.77 -10.10 4.87
CA VAL A 285 -33.66 -10.02 3.93
C VAL A 285 -33.29 -8.53 3.75
N PHE A 286 -32.15 -8.14 4.29
CA PHE A 286 -31.61 -6.79 4.13
C PHE A 286 -30.88 -6.67 2.82
N TRP A 287 -31.27 -5.70 2.00
CA TRP A 287 -30.66 -5.40 0.71
C TRP A 287 -29.84 -4.13 0.81
N VAL A 288 -28.53 -4.29 0.91
CA VAL A 288 -27.57 -3.19 0.87
C VAL A 288 -27.33 -2.82 -0.58
N VAL A 289 -27.74 -1.61 -0.96
CA VAL A 289 -27.67 -1.09 -2.34
C VAL A 289 -27.09 0.32 -2.35
N ASP A 290 -26.52 0.73 -3.48
CA ASP A 290 -26.11 2.11 -3.68
C ASP A 290 -27.33 3.04 -3.94
N ASN A 291 -27.09 4.28 -4.36
CA ASN A 291 -28.15 5.24 -4.71
C ASN A 291 -28.39 5.30 -6.23
N GLY A 292 -28.18 4.20 -6.94
CA GLY A 292 -28.47 4.09 -8.38
C GLY A 292 -29.94 4.34 -8.70
N SER A 293 -30.23 4.81 -9.90
CA SER A 293 -31.60 5.20 -10.31
C SER A 293 -32.62 4.07 -10.28
N SER A 294 -32.17 2.81 -10.33
CA SER A 294 -33.01 1.61 -10.28
C SER A 294 -33.58 1.32 -8.89
N HIS A 295 -32.91 1.76 -7.83
CA HIS A 295 -33.27 1.47 -6.44
C HIS A 295 -33.20 2.68 -5.49
N ALA A 296 -33.02 3.90 -6.04
CA ALA A 296 -32.99 5.11 -5.25
C ALA A 296 -34.38 5.58 -4.80
N GLY A 297 -34.40 6.24 -3.62
CA GLY A 297 -35.53 6.98 -3.12
C GLY A 297 -36.69 6.16 -2.54
N GLN A 298 -37.70 6.87 -2.02
CA GLN A 298 -38.84 6.28 -1.32
C GLN A 298 -39.67 5.35 -2.20
N ALA A 299 -39.86 5.70 -3.49
CA ALA A 299 -40.60 4.88 -4.43
C ALA A 299 -40.03 3.45 -4.60
N SER A 300 -38.69 3.30 -4.51
CA SER A 300 -38.05 1.99 -4.55
C SER A 300 -38.30 1.19 -3.27
N ILE A 301 -38.25 1.84 -2.13
CA ILE A 301 -38.58 1.24 -0.83
C ILE A 301 -40.02 0.75 -0.80
N ASP A 302 -40.97 1.59 -1.24
CA ASP A 302 -42.39 1.27 -1.25
C ASP A 302 -42.68 0.10 -2.22
N ARG A 303 -42.10 0.12 -3.40
CA ARG A 303 -42.23 -0.97 -4.38
C ARG A 303 -41.70 -2.30 -3.83
N MET A 304 -40.54 -2.28 -3.21
CA MET A 304 -39.95 -3.47 -2.62
C MET A 304 -40.78 -4.02 -1.46
N ASN A 305 -41.18 -3.16 -0.52
CA ASN A 305 -41.97 -3.54 0.64
C ASN A 305 -43.36 -4.08 0.27
N THR A 306 -43.96 -3.53 -0.82
CA THR A 306 -45.26 -3.99 -1.30
C THR A 306 -45.18 -5.40 -1.88
N THR A 307 -44.12 -5.68 -2.65
CA THR A 307 -43.97 -6.98 -3.33
C THR A 307 -43.35 -8.02 -2.40
N TRP A 308 -42.41 -7.63 -1.58
CA TRP A 308 -41.60 -8.48 -0.70
C TRP A 308 -41.56 -7.91 0.73
N PRO A 309 -42.57 -8.16 1.58
CA PRO A 309 -42.64 -7.57 2.93
C PRO A 309 -41.47 -7.97 3.86
N SER A 310 -40.82 -9.10 3.61
CA SER A 310 -39.62 -9.52 4.34
C SER A 310 -38.34 -8.83 3.86
N ALA A 311 -38.35 -8.13 2.72
CA ALA A 311 -37.20 -7.43 2.18
C ALA A 311 -37.10 -6.01 2.76
N THR A 312 -35.91 -5.59 3.13
CA THR A 312 -35.64 -4.25 3.65
C THR A 312 -34.48 -3.61 2.87
N LEU A 313 -34.74 -2.52 2.14
CA LEU A 313 -33.72 -1.76 1.44
C LEU A 313 -32.91 -0.91 2.42
N VAL A 314 -31.59 -1.01 2.32
CA VAL A 314 -30.63 -0.26 3.10
C VAL A 314 -29.65 0.45 2.15
N HIS A 315 -29.86 1.76 1.98
CA HIS A 315 -29.04 2.54 1.07
C HIS A 315 -27.68 2.89 1.66
N LEU A 316 -26.64 2.72 0.86
CA LEU A 316 -25.31 3.23 1.12
C LEU A 316 -25.30 4.76 1.16
N PRO A 317 -24.33 5.40 1.83
CA PRO A 317 -24.09 6.83 1.64
C PRO A 317 -23.72 7.14 0.19
N ILE A 318 -24.03 8.35 -0.25
CA ILE A 318 -23.64 8.84 -1.57
C ILE A 318 -22.11 8.77 -1.72
N HIS A 319 -21.62 8.26 -2.84
CA HIS A 319 -20.19 8.04 -3.13
C HIS A 319 -19.47 7.05 -2.19
N ALA A 320 -20.19 6.12 -1.60
CA ALA A 320 -19.63 5.09 -0.71
C ALA A 320 -19.76 3.67 -1.28
N SER A 321 -19.68 3.49 -2.60
CA SER A 321 -19.72 2.17 -3.26
C SER A 321 -18.65 1.21 -2.74
N TRP A 322 -17.53 1.72 -2.22
CA TRP A 322 -16.51 0.91 -1.57
C TRP A 322 -16.99 0.13 -0.33
N LEU A 323 -18.13 0.52 0.26
CA LEU A 323 -18.82 -0.25 1.31
C LEU A 323 -19.66 -1.41 0.73
N ASN A 324 -19.94 -1.42 -0.58
CA ASN A 324 -20.73 -2.46 -1.23
C ASN A 324 -19.89 -3.71 -1.49
N GLN A 325 -20.10 -4.79 -0.73
CA GLN A 325 -19.25 -5.98 -0.85
C GLN A 325 -19.37 -6.71 -2.19
N VAL A 326 -20.49 -6.56 -2.91
CA VAL A 326 -20.65 -7.15 -4.25
C VAL A 326 -19.62 -6.60 -5.25
N GLU A 327 -19.11 -5.41 -5.03
CA GLU A 327 -18.04 -4.83 -5.86
C GLU A 327 -16.72 -5.63 -5.78
N ILE A 328 -16.46 -6.28 -4.64
CA ILE A 328 -15.33 -7.21 -4.51
C ILE A 328 -15.54 -8.40 -5.44
N TYR A 329 -16.74 -8.97 -5.44
CA TYR A 329 -17.10 -10.05 -6.36
C TYR A 329 -16.97 -9.61 -7.83
N PHE A 330 -17.46 -8.44 -8.19
CA PHE A 330 -17.31 -7.89 -9.54
C PHE A 330 -15.84 -7.74 -9.95
N SER A 331 -14.99 -7.34 -9.04
CA SER A 331 -13.54 -7.27 -9.28
C SER A 331 -12.93 -8.65 -9.53
N ILE A 332 -13.38 -9.67 -8.81
CA ILE A 332 -12.94 -11.05 -8.99
C ILE A 332 -13.44 -11.59 -10.34
N LEU A 333 -14.73 -11.42 -10.65
CA LEU A 333 -15.33 -11.79 -11.93
C LEU A 333 -14.57 -11.19 -13.10
N GLN A 334 -14.33 -9.86 -13.06
CA GLN A 334 -13.60 -9.14 -14.10
C GLN A 334 -12.22 -9.76 -14.37
N ARG A 335 -11.46 -10.00 -13.32
CA ARG A 335 -10.08 -10.49 -13.43
C ARG A 335 -9.97 -11.96 -13.78
N LYS A 336 -10.93 -12.77 -13.34
CA LYS A 336 -10.83 -14.24 -13.48
C LYS A 336 -11.62 -14.81 -14.63
N ALA A 337 -12.70 -14.18 -15.03
CA ALA A 337 -13.60 -14.72 -16.04
C ALA A 337 -13.72 -13.87 -17.31
N ILE A 338 -13.60 -12.53 -17.19
CA ILE A 338 -13.84 -11.62 -18.30
C ILE A 338 -12.54 -11.17 -18.95
N SER A 339 -11.58 -10.68 -18.16
CA SER A 339 -10.32 -10.14 -18.71
C SER A 339 -9.16 -11.12 -18.57
N PRO A 340 -8.32 -11.27 -19.59
CA PRO A 340 -8.45 -10.84 -20.99
C PRO A 340 -8.95 -11.98 -21.89
N VAL A 341 -10.25 -12.18 -21.96
CA VAL A 341 -10.89 -13.26 -22.74
C VAL A 341 -11.64 -12.66 -23.93
N ASP A 342 -11.68 -13.38 -25.03
CA ASP A 342 -12.49 -13.05 -26.20
C ASP A 342 -13.82 -13.77 -26.15
N PHE A 343 -14.88 -13.08 -26.60
CA PHE A 343 -16.23 -13.60 -26.67
C PHE A 343 -16.75 -13.48 -28.10
N ALA A 344 -17.37 -14.53 -28.60
CA ALA A 344 -17.93 -14.55 -29.94
C ALA A 344 -19.08 -13.52 -30.08
N ASP A 345 -19.92 -13.46 -29.06
CA ASP A 345 -21.12 -12.65 -28.97
C ASP A 345 -21.49 -12.36 -27.51
N LEU A 346 -22.62 -11.74 -27.27
CA LEU A 346 -23.16 -11.44 -25.95
C LEU A 346 -23.62 -12.71 -25.20
N ASP A 347 -24.12 -13.71 -25.90
CA ASP A 347 -24.55 -14.95 -25.27
C ASP A 347 -23.36 -15.70 -24.67
N ALA A 348 -22.28 -15.83 -25.41
CA ALA A 348 -21.02 -16.40 -24.89
C ALA A 348 -20.46 -15.65 -23.68
N LEU A 349 -20.61 -14.33 -23.63
CA LEU A 349 -20.25 -13.53 -22.46
C LEU A 349 -21.19 -13.82 -21.29
N ALA A 350 -22.49 -13.85 -21.51
CA ALA A 350 -23.51 -14.16 -20.51
C ALA A 350 -23.30 -15.56 -19.90
N GLU A 351 -23.15 -16.57 -20.73
CA GLU A 351 -22.85 -17.95 -20.30
C GLU A 351 -21.59 -18.02 -19.44
N ARG A 352 -20.53 -17.30 -19.83
CA ARG A 352 -19.28 -17.25 -19.07
C ARG A 352 -19.47 -16.64 -17.68
N ILE A 353 -20.27 -15.58 -17.57
CA ILE A 353 -20.55 -14.91 -16.30
C ILE A 353 -21.33 -15.87 -15.38
N LEU A 354 -22.38 -16.50 -15.87
CA LEU A 354 -23.21 -17.43 -15.08
C LEU A 354 -22.43 -18.69 -14.70
N ALA A 355 -21.67 -19.27 -15.61
CA ALA A 355 -20.82 -20.43 -15.31
C ALA A 355 -19.73 -20.07 -14.26
N PHE A 356 -19.21 -18.84 -14.28
CA PHE A 356 -18.29 -18.38 -13.26
C PHE A 356 -18.99 -18.19 -11.91
N GLN A 357 -20.21 -17.66 -11.88
CA GLN A 357 -21.03 -17.56 -10.66
C GLN A 357 -21.22 -18.94 -10.03
N ASP A 358 -21.60 -19.94 -10.80
CA ASP A 358 -21.80 -21.32 -10.31
C ASP A 358 -20.49 -21.92 -9.78
N ARG A 359 -19.39 -21.69 -10.48
CA ARG A 359 -18.06 -22.10 -10.02
C ARG A 359 -17.67 -21.41 -8.73
N TYR A 360 -17.92 -20.10 -8.62
CA TYR A 360 -17.64 -19.30 -7.43
C TYR A 360 -18.41 -19.84 -6.22
N ASN A 361 -19.71 -20.05 -6.36
CA ASN A 361 -20.59 -20.50 -5.29
C ASN A 361 -20.19 -21.87 -4.69
N ARG A 362 -19.51 -22.74 -5.47
CA ARG A 362 -19.06 -24.06 -4.99
C ARG A 362 -17.92 -24.00 -3.98
N ALA A 363 -17.13 -22.94 -3.97
CA ALA A 363 -15.90 -22.87 -3.17
C ALA A 363 -15.72 -21.51 -2.47
N ALA A 364 -16.72 -20.64 -2.53
CA ALA A 364 -16.64 -19.32 -1.93
C ALA A 364 -16.69 -19.37 -0.40
N THR A 365 -15.96 -18.48 0.22
CA THR A 365 -16.06 -18.16 1.63
C THR A 365 -16.37 -16.67 1.79
N PRO A 366 -17.02 -16.23 2.86
CA PRO A 366 -17.26 -14.82 3.12
C PRO A 366 -15.97 -14.01 3.03
N PHE A 367 -16.06 -12.77 2.55
CA PHE A 367 -14.92 -11.87 2.53
C PHE A 367 -14.50 -11.53 3.96
N ASP A 368 -13.21 -11.47 4.20
CA ASP A 368 -12.64 -10.97 5.46
C ASP A 368 -12.81 -9.44 5.53
N TRP A 369 -13.99 -9.03 5.99
CA TRP A 369 -14.34 -7.61 6.08
C TRP A 369 -13.83 -7.04 7.39
N THR A 370 -12.80 -6.21 7.30
CA THR A 370 -12.09 -5.66 8.48
C THR A 370 -12.50 -4.25 8.86
N PHE A 371 -13.17 -3.49 7.96
CA PHE A 371 -13.57 -2.12 8.23
C PHE A 371 -14.81 -2.07 9.13
N THR A 372 -14.64 -1.50 10.33
CA THR A 372 -15.63 -1.48 11.39
C THR A 372 -16.19 -0.08 11.67
N ARG A 373 -17.20 0.03 12.55
CA ARG A 373 -17.68 1.34 13.06
C ARG A 373 -16.57 2.18 13.71
N ARG A 374 -15.61 1.53 14.38
CA ARG A 374 -14.46 2.22 14.97
C ARG A 374 -13.59 2.84 13.87
N ASP A 375 -13.37 2.12 12.79
CA ASP A 375 -12.57 2.60 11.67
C ASP A 375 -13.30 3.71 10.91
N LEU A 376 -14.62 3.63 10.82
CA LEU A 376 -15.46 4.71 10.27
C LEU A 376 -15.30 6.01 11.08
N ARG A 377 -15.38 5.95 12.40
CA ARG A 377 -15.16 7.12 13.27
C ARG A 377 -13.76 7.69 13.08
N ALA A 378 -12.73 6.85 13.14
CA ALA A 378 -11.35 7.27 12.90
C ALA A 378 -11.13 7.87 11.50
N LEU A 379 -11.88 7.42 10.50
CA LEU A 379 -11.88 8.03 9.16
C LEU A 379 -12.50 9.42 9.18
N LEU A 380 -13.67 9.58 9.78
CA LEU A 380 -14.38 10.86 9.87
C LEU A 380 -13.62 11.89 10.69
N ASP A 381 -13.05 11.50 11.83
CA ASP A 381 -12.19 12.36 12.66
C ASP A 381 -10.98 12.90 11.88
N ARG A 382 -10.40 12.08 11.04
CA ARG A 382 -9.24 12.46 10.21
C ARG A 382 -9.60 13.38 9.06
N ILE A 383 -10.80 13.25 8.50
CA ILE A 383 -11.27 14.10 7.40
C ILE A 383 -11.64 15.50 7.93
N GLY A 384 -12.07 15.60 9.18
CA GLY A 384 -12.56 16.83 9.79
C GLY A 384 -13.96 17.24 9.32
N PRO A 385 -14.55 18.28 9.91
CA PRO A 385 -15.80 18.83 9.44
C PRO A 385 -15.62 19.40 8.01
N PRO A 386 -16.68 19.40 7.18
CA PRO A 386 -16.64 19.97 5.84
C PRO A 386 -16.21 21.44 5.93
N GLU A 387 -15.06 21.78 5.35
CA GLU A 387 -14.75 23.16 5.06
C GLU A 387 -15.91 23.71 4.19
N GLN A 388 -16.57 24.77 4.66
CA GLN A 388 -17.55 25.46 3.82
C GLN A 388 -16.84 25.82 2.52
N PRO A 389 -17.42 25.54 1.36
CA PRO A 389 -16.81 25.92 0.10
C PRO A 389 -16.57 27.44 0.18
N SER A 390 -15.30 27.83 0.18
CA SER A 390 -14.95 29.23 0.01
C SER A 390 -15.63 29.68 -1.28
N THR A 391 -16.54 30.62 -1.15
CA THR A 391 -17.16 31.31 -2.28
C THR A 391 -16.02 31.88 -3.11
N LEU A 392 -15.62 31.15 -4.14
CA LEU A 392 -14.84 31.72 -5.23
C LEU A 392 -15.71 32.83 -5.82
N THR A 393 -15.45 34.03 -5.36
CA THR A 393 -16.00 35.25 -6.00
C THR A 393 -15.49 35.20 -7.43
N THR A 394 -16.37 34.82 -8.32
CA THR A 394 -16.16 34.99 -9.78
C THR A 394 -16.09 36.49 -10.00
N ALA A 395 -14.88 37.04 -10.04
CA ALA A 395 -14.67 38.38 -10.56
C ALA A 395 -15.07 38.33 -12.04
N ALA A 396 -16.07 39.13 -12.39
CA ALA A 396 -16.57 39.37 -13.73
C ALA A 396 -15.49 40.05 -14.62
#